data_65d024b38a2e4c5a1cfeed9e4cce1eb3
#
_entry.id   65d024b38a2e4c5a1cfeed9e4cce1eb3
#
_cell.length_a   1.000
_cell.length_b   1.000
_cell.length_c   1.000
_cell.angle_alpha   90.00
_cell.angle_beta   90.00
_cell.angle_gamma   90.00
#
_symmetry.space_group_name_H-M   'P 1'
#
loop_
_entity.id
_entity.type
_entity.pdbx_description
1 polymer ?
#
loop_
_entity_poly.entity_id
_entity_poly.type
_entity_poly.pdbx_seq_one_letter_code
_entity_poly.pdbx_strand_id
1 'polypeptide(L)'
;MFHSDGYLNTIIGHGLRNRDPFTAYRFHTTAADRMSWDEAEDLYTYNGIAQKIIKAPADEAVRAGFVIKDGDSVVDDNSNVQSALEDVQLQPKMAEALAWDRLYGGAAIVMLIDDGGELDEPLAINRVRKIDKLLVFDAQDIDRNNVIFYDDPRSPHYGMPEVYGIVGYNGNSFTVHESRLLLFDGGMVSNRKRRQQNGWGATIFDGVQDFIQHYATSLSLSNMALHRLSQSVVKLAGLSTLLSNDFGEQQVQRRLQAIDMARHMMNSLALDSEDEYDLKNLSLAGIPAIVEKFENALCAATDIPATILFGRSPEGQNSTGHSDFENYYNMIGRIQQRKVRPQLVKLLTVVNAASDYKISLPANYTIEFNPLWNLSDKEKAETENIAAQAREHDATAARTYHDLGALDALEIRDKLDTDDVYTLDRSLDKIINTPPADD
;
A
#
# COMPACT_ATOMS: atom_id res chain seq x y z
N MET A 1 -6.94 -29.26 -49.62
CA MET A 1 -7.69 -28.05 -49.27
C MET A 1 -7.07 -27.49 -47.98
N PHE A 2 -6.42 -26.33 -48.07
CA PHE A 2 -5.86 -25.48 -46.99
C PHE A 2 -4.70 -26.04 -46.13
N HIS A 3 -3.51 -26.11 -46.69
CA HIS A 3 -2.26 -26.16 -45.92
C HIS A 3 -1.52 -24.81 -45.86
N SER A 4 -2.22 -23.67 -46.02
CA SER A 4 -1.60 -22.36 -45.98
C SER A 4 -1.54 -21.75 -44.58
N ASP A 5 -2.24 -22.30 -43.59
CA ASP A 5 -2.29 -21.75 -42.23
C ASP A 5 -1.01 -21.99 -41.40
N GLY A 6 -0.25 -23.03 -41.71
CA GLY A 6 0.97 -23.36 -40.96
C GLY A 6 2.09 -22.34 -41.15
N TYR A 7 2.25 -21.83 -42.37
CA TYR A 7 3.37 -20.92 -42.72
C TYR A 7 3.12 -19.50 -42.17
N LEU A 8 1.88 -19.02 -42.25
CA LEU A 8 1.49 -17.73 -41.69
C LEU A 8 1.59 -17.75 -40.16
N ASN A 9 1.21 -18.84 -39.49
CA ASN A 9 1.36 -18.98 -38.04
C ASN A 9 2.86 -19.02 -37.60
N THR A 10 3.76 -19.51 -38.44
CA THR A 10 5.20 -19.53 -38.16
C THR A 10 5.82 -18.14 -38.30
N ILE A 11 5.32 -17.30 -39.20
CA ILE A 11 5.84 -15.94 -39.44
C ILE A 11 5.22 -14.93 -38.45
N ILE A 12 3.94 -15.08 -38.08
CA ILE A 12 3.20 -14.11 -37.26
C ILE A 12 3.34 -14.39 -35.74
N GLY A 13 4.07 -15.42 -35.35
CA GLY A 13 4.32 -15.77 -33.94
C GLY A 13 3.34 -16.80 -33.42
N HIS A 14 3.84 -18.01 -33.24
CA HIS A 14 3.12 -19.09 -32.62
C HIS A 14 2.55 -18.73 -31.28
N GLY A 15 1.27 -18.89 -31.11
CA GLY A 15 0.62 -19.01 -29.82
C GLY A 15 0.06 -17.75 -29.20
N LEU A 16 0.15 -16.60 -29.84
CA LEU A 16 -0.56 -15.39 -29.39
C LEU A 16 -1.99 -15.38 -29.96
N ARG A 17 -2.71 -16.46 -29.74
CA ARG A 17 -4.04 -16.69 -30.35
C ARG A 17 -5.11 -15.71 -29.90
N ASN A 18 -4.87 -14.87 -28.87
CA ASN A 18 -5.89 -13.96 -28.34
C ASN A 18 -5.40 -12.60 -27.82
N ARG A 19 -4.10 -12.29 -27.84
CA ARG A 19 -3.63 -10.97 -27.39
C ARG A 19 -2.52 -10.48 -28.31
N ASP A 20 -2.88 -9.72 -29.33
CA ASP A 20 -1.93 -8.86 -30.01
C ASP A 20 -1.37 -7.87 -28.96
N PRO A 21 -0.07 -7.89 -28.68
CA PRO A 21 0.53 -6.95 -27.72
C PRO A 21 0.33 -5.48 -28.13
N PHE A 22 0.04 -5.20 -29.39
CA PHE A 22 -0.27 -3.86 -29.89
C PHE A 22 -1.73 -3.45 -29.70
N THR A 23 -2.64 -4.39 -29.43
CA THR A 23 -4.04 -4.10 -29.09
C THR A 23 -4.33 -4.20 -27.60
N ALA A 24 -3.35 -4.50 -26.77
CA ALA A 24 -3.47 -4.72 -25.33
C ALA A 24 -3.76 -3.45 -24.51
N TYR A 25 -3.73 -2.26 -25.10
CA TYR A 25 -4.27 -1.05 -24.49
C TYR A 25 -5.80 -1.00 -24.57
N ARG A 26 -6.46 -2.08 -24.17
CA ARG A 26 -7.87 -2.01 -23.85
C ARG A 26 -7.97 -1.69 -22.36
N PHE A 27 -8.46 -0.48 -22.06
CA PHE A 27 -8.98 -0.26 -20.73
C PHE A 27 -9.95 -1.39 -20.41
N HIS A 28 -9.74 -2.11 -19.31
CA HIS A 28 -10.68 -3.12 -18.87
C HIS A 28 -12.04 -2.46 -18.65
N THR A 29 -12.93 -2.59 -19.62
CA THR A 29 -14.24 -1.90 -19.60
C THR A 29 -15.37 -2.81 -19.14
N THR A 30 -15.11 -4.11 -18.96
CA THR A 30 -16.12 -5.10 -18.59
C THR A 30 -15.76 -5.85 -17.31
N ALA A 31 -16.80 -6.23 -16.56
CA ALA A 31 -16.65 -7.03 -15.33
C ALA A 31 -15.99 -8.42 -15.57
N ALA A 32 -15.99 -8.88 -16.84
CA ALA A 32 -15.35 -10.14 -17.23
C ALA A 32 -13.81 -10.09 -17.23
N ASP A 33 -13.24 -8.88 -17.19
CA ASP A 33 -11.78 -8.68 -17.21
C ASP A 33 -11.20 -8.41 -15.80
N ARG A 34 -12.04 -8.54 -14.75
CA ARG A 34 -11.56 -8.41 -13.37
C ARG A 34 -10.76 -9.66 -12.99
N MET A 35 -9.62 -9.43 -12.32
CA MET A 35 -8.85 -10.51 -11.69
C MET A 35 -9.72 -11.25 -10.67
N SER A 36 -9.78 -12.58 -10.75
CA SER A 36 -10.44 -13.40 -9.74
C SER A 36 -9.65 -13.34 -8.42
N TRP A 37 -10.29 -13.73 -7.32
CA TRP A 37 -9.61 -13.81 -6.03
C TRP A 37 -8.46 -14.81 -6.05
N ASP A 38 -8.64 -15.95 -6.71
CA ASP A 38 -7.60 -16.98 -6.86
C ASP A 38 -6.39 -16.43 -7.65
N GLU A 39 -6.63 -15.72 -8.76
CA GLU A 39 -5.56 -15.07 -9.53
C GLU A 39 -4.85 -13.97 -8.72
N ALA A 40 -5.59 -13.22 -7.89
CA ALA A 40 -5.02 -12.19 -7.01
C ALA A 40 -4.16 -12.81 -5.90
N GLU A 41 -4.60 -13.93 -5.34
CA GLU A 41 -3.85 -14.70 -4.35
C GLU A 41 -2.58 -15.31 -4.94
N ASP A 42 -2.66 -15.91 -6.13
CA ASP A 42 -1.51 -16.41 -6.85
C ASP A 42 -0.50 -15.28 -7.15
N LEU A 43 -0.98 -14.15 -7.63
CA LEU A 43 -0.14 -12.99 -7.90
C LEU A 43 0.54 -12.48 -6.61
N TYR A 44 -0.20 -12.40 -5.52
CA TYR A 44 0.34 -12.02 -4.22
C TYR A 44 1.35 -13.04 -3.70
N THR A 45 1.06 -14.34 -3.83
CA THR A 45 1.90 -15.41 -3.28
C THR A 45 3.22 -15.54 -4.03
N TYR A 46 3.22 -15.41 -5.36
CA TYR A 46 4.37 -15.72 -6.19
C TYR A 46 5.10 -14.50 -6.77
N ASN A 47 4.60 -13.27 -6.55
CA ASN A 47 5.21 -12.05 -7.06
C ASN A 47 5.60 -11.11 -5.93
N GLY A 48 6.93 -10.93 -5.71
CA GLY A 48 7.44 -10.09 -4.63
C GLY A 48 7.07 -8.61 -4.74
N ILE A 49 6.83 -8.07 -5.94
CA ILE A 49 6.37 -6.69 -6.13
C ILE A 49 4.90 -6.58 -5.72
N ALA A 50 4.07 -7.55 -6.12
CA ALA A 50 2.67 -7.61 -5.70
C ALA A 50 2.54 -7.72 -4.18
N GLN A 51 3.38 -8.56 -3.53
CA GLN A 51 3.44 -8.62 -2.06
C GLN A 51 3.75 -7.26 -1.46
N LYS A 52 4.72 -6.55 -2.01
CA LYS A 52 5.14 -5.25 -1.49
C LYS A 52 4.06 -4.18 -1.66
N ILE A 53 3.36 -4.18 -2.79
CA ILE A 53 2.21 -3.30 -3.06
C ILE A 53 1.10 -3.51 -2.02
N ILE A 54 0.87 -4.74 -1.59
CA ILE A 54 -0.14 -5.08 -0.58
C ILE A 54 0.35 -4.74 0.83
N LYS A 55 1.51 -5.29 1.24
CA LYS A 55 1.99 -5.25 2.62
C LYS A 55 2.55 -3.91 3.05
N ALA A 56 3.38 -3.26 2.22
CA ALA A 56 4.10 -2.08 2.66
C ALA A 56 3.18 -0.95 3.15
N PRO A 57 2.08 -0.57 2.46
CA PRO A 57 1.18 0.44 3.00
C PRO A 57 0.36 -0.03 4.21
N ALA A 58 0.04 -1.33 4.31
CA ALA A 58 -0.70 -1.89 5.42
C ALA A 58 0.13 -1.88 6.71
N ASP A 59 1.37 -2.35 6.63
CA ASP A 59 2.32 -2.36 7.75
C ASP A 59 2.64 -0.92 8.19
N GLU A 60 2.89 -0.03 7.24
CA GLU A 60 3.25 1.35 7.52
C GLU A 60 2.11 2.14 8.18
N ALA A 61 0.86 1.86 7.82
CA ALA A 61 -0.30 2.53 8.40
C ALA A 61 -0.46 2.31 9.91
N VAL A 62 0.08 1.22 10.44
CA VAL A 62 -0.02 0.87 11.86
C VAL A 62 1.31 0.95 12.61
N ARG A 63 2.45 1.05 11.89
CA ARG A 63 3.81 0.96 12.44
C ARG A 63 4.07 1.94 13.57
N ALA A 64 3.71 3.20 13.36
CA ALA A 64 4.01 4.26 14.32
C ALA A 64 3.09 4.28 15.54
N GLY A 65 1.93 3.56 15.49
CA GLY A 65 0.94 3.59 16.55
C GLY A 65 0.21 4.93 16.63
N PHE A 66 -0.47 5.15 17.75
CA PHE A 66 -1.25 6.35 18.01
C PHE A 66 -1.27 6.67 19.51
N VAL A 67 -1.65 7.90 19.84
CA VAL A 67 -1.91 8.36 21.20
C VAL A 67 -3.34 8.86 21.31
N ILE A 68 -3.89 8.79 22.53
CA ILE A 68 -5.23 9.30 22.84
C ILE A 68 -5.04 10.61 23.58
N LYS A 69 -5.70 11.68 23.11
CA LYS A 69 -5.61 13.02 23.67
C LYS A 69 -6.97 13.52 24.13
N ASP A 70 -6.96 14.36 25.16
CA ASP A 70 -8.06 15.23 25.58
C ASP A 70 -7.60 16.69 25.40
N GLY A 71 -8.10 17.36 24.37
CA GLY A 71 -7.52 18.60 23.91
C GLY A 71 -6.06 18.41 23.46
N ASP A 72 -5.14 19.15 24.06
CA ASP A 72 -3.69 19.10 23.73
C ASP A 72 -2.91 18.08 24.58
N SER A 73 -3.54 17.54 25.65
CA SER A 73 -2.85 16.65 26.61
C SER A 73 -3.12 15.17 26.27
N VAL A 74 -2.10 14.34 26.48
CA VAL A 74 -2.26 12.87 26.40
C VAL A 74 -3.08 12.42 27.62
N VAL A 75 -4.06 11.54 27.38
CA VAL A 75 -4.92 10.98 28.44
C VAL A 75 -4.08 10.14 29.41
N ASP A 76 -4.35 10.26 30.71
CA ASP A 76 -3.63 9.52 31.76
C ASP A 76 -3.67 8.00 31.56
N ASP A 77 -4.81 7.48 31.11
CA ASP A 77 -5.00 6.04 30.83
C ASP A 77 -4.42 5.56 29.48
N ASN A 78 -3.73 6.41 28.73
CA ASN A 78 -3.21 6.03 27.42
C ASN A 78 -2.29 4.80 27.48
N SER A 79 -1.44 4.68 28.50
CA SER A 79 -0.55 3.51 28.69
C SER A 79 -1.33 2.24 28.97
N ASN A 80 -2.41 2.31 29.75
CA ASN A 80 -3.28 1.17 30.07
C ASN A 80 -4.03 0.70 28.83
N VAL A 81 -4.50 1.66 28.01
CA VAL A 81 -5.12 1.35 26.71
C VAL A 81 -4.12 0.65 25.79
N GLN A 82 -2.90 1.18 25.66
CA GLN A 82 -1.88 0.55 24.80
C GLN A 82 -1.58 -0.88 25.25
N SER A 83 -1.42 -1.12 26.57
CA SER A 83 -1.22 -2.48 27.10
C SER A 83 -2.39 -3.41 26.77
N ALA A 84 -3.64 -2.96 26.94
CA ALA A 84 -4.81 -3.77 26.61
C ALA A 84 -4.90 -4.10 25.11
N LEU A 85 -4.46 -3.19 24.24
CA LEU A 85 -4.42 -3.40 22.78
C LEU A 85 -3.26 -4.30 22.34
N GLU A 86 -2.11 -4.24 23.05
CA GLU A 86 -0.97 -5.14 22.86
C GLU A 86 -1.32 -6.59 23.24
N ASP A 87 -2.03 -6.79 24.34
CA ASP A 87 -2.48 -8.12 24.78
C ASP A 87 -3.33 -8.85 23.73
N VAL A 88 -4.15 -8.11 22.98
CA VAL A 88 -4.95 -8.65 21.87
C VAL A 88 -4.23 -8.58 20.51
N GLN A 89 -2.96 -8.17 20.49
CA GLN A 89 -2.13 -8.05 19.29
C GLN A 89 -2.78 -7.15 18.20
N LEU A 90 -3.32 -6.00 18.59
CA LEU A 90 -4.06 -5.14 17.67
C LEU A 90 -3.23 -4.75 16.44
N GLN A 91 -1.97 -4.33 16.63
CA GLN A 91 -1.13 -3.83 15.54
C GLN A 91 -0.93 -4.85 14.42
N PRO A 92 -0.45 -6.08 14.67
CA PRO A 92 -0.32 -7.09 13.61
C PRO A 92 -1.68 -7.51 13.01
N LYS A 93 -2.75 -7.58 13.82
CA LYS A 93 -4.08 -7.92 13.31
C LYS A 93 -4.67 -6.84 12.43
N MET A 94 -4.43 -5.56 12.75
CA MET A 94 -4.84 -4.43 11.93
C MET A 94 -4.04 -4.38 10.61
N ALA A 95 -2.72 -4.63 10.64
CA ALA A 95 -1.89 -4.74 9.45
C ALA A 95 -2.37 -5.86 8.52
N GLU A 96 -2.66 -7.03 9.09
CA GLU A 96 -3.20 -8.20 8.38
C GLU A 96 -4.54 -7.86 7.71
N ALA A 97 -5.48 -7.25 8.43
CA ALA A 97 -6.78 -6.86 7.89
C ALA A 97 -6.66 -5.81 6.78
N LEU A 98 -5.78 -4.82 6.93
CA LEU A 98 -5.50 -3.83 5.88
C LEU A 98 -4.86 -4.47 4.63
N ALA A 99 -4.00 -5.48 4.81
CA ALA A 99 -3.42 -6.22 3.69
C ALA A 99 -4.50 -6.99 2.92
N TRP A 100 -5.38 -7.71 3.62
CA TRP A 100 -6.49 -8.42 2.99
C TRP A 100 -7.53 -7.49 2.37
N ASP A 101 -7.81 -6.36 3.01
CA ASP A 101 -8.64 -5.30 2.43
C ASP A 101 -8.10 -4.79 1.08
N ARG A 102 -6.79 -4.64 0.95
CA ARG A 102 -6.14 -4.26 -0.30
C ARG A 102 -6.14 -5.38 -1.33
N LEU A 103 -5.94 -6.63 -0.89
CA LEU A 103 -5.83 -7.79 -1.77
C LEU A 103 -7.19 -8.24 -2.32
N TYR A 104 -8.18 -8.41 -1.46
CA TYR A 104 -9.49 -9.00 -1.81
C TYR A 104 -10.61 -7.96 -1.94
N GLY A 105 -10.32 -6.70 -1.57
CA GLY A 105 -11.32 -5.62 -1.61
C GLY A 105 -12.22 -5.61 -0.39
N GLY A 106 -11.82 -6.26 0.69
CA GLY A 106 -12.48 -6.23 1.99
C GLY A 106 -11.89 -7.21 2.98
N ALA A 107 -12.06 -6.91 4.26
CA ALA A 107 -11.67 -7.76 5.38
C ALA A 107 -12.50 -7.43 6.62
N ALA A 108 -12.47 -8.28 7.61
CA ALA A 108 -13.04 -8.02 8.92
C ALA A 108 -12.15 -8.53 10.05
N ILE A 109 -12.17 -7.83 11.17
CA ILE A 109 -11.64 -8.32 12.43
C ILE A 109 -12.83 -8.64 13.33
N VAL A 110 -12.97 -9.89 13.74
CA VAL A 110 -13.93 -10.31 14.74
C VAL A 110 -13.35 -10.05 16.12
N MET A 111 -14.06 -9.31 16.92
CA MET A 111 -13.74 -9.11 18.34
C MET A 111 -14.45 -10.18 19.17
N LEU A 112 -13.70 -11.12 19.71
CA LEU A 112 -14.22 -12.04 20.72
C LEU A 112 -14.25 -11.32 22.06
N ILE A 113 -15.45 -11.00 22.51
CA ILE A 113 -15.69 -10.14 23.69
C ILE A 113 -16.45 -10.94 24.74
N ASP A 114 -15.95 -10.94 25.97
CA ASP A 114 -16.64 -11.49 27.14
C ASP A 114 -17.70 -10.51 27.65
N ASP A 115 -18.92 -10.62 27.14
CA ASP A 115 -20.10 -9.85 27.57
C ASP A 115 -21.27 -10.77 28.00
N GLY A 116 -21.05 -12.11 27.96
CA GLY A 116 -22.04 -13.12 28.30
C GLY A 116 -23.13 -13.34 27.25
N GLY A 117 -23.03 -12.69 26.05
CA GLY A 117 -23.92 -12.89 24.89
C GLY A 117 -23.33 -13.81 23.84
N GLU A 118 -24.16 -14.30 22.91
CA GLU A 118 -23.71 -15.07 21.73
C GLU A 118 -23.12 -14.12 20.68
N LEU A 119 -22.33 -14.68 19.75
CA LEU A 119 -21.63 -13.87 18.73
C LEU A 119 -22.57 -13.21 17.72
N ASP A 120 -23.73 -13.80 17.45
CA ASP A 120 -24.76 -13.27 16.54
C ASP A 120 -25.72 -12.28 17.21
N GLU A 121 -25.62 -12.10 18.52
CA GLU A 121 -26.36 -11.09 19.25
C GLU A 121 -25.64 -9.73 19.25
N PRO A 122 -26.39 -8.61 19.31
CA PRO A 122 -25.82 -7.28 19.51
C PRO A 122 -24.92 -7.24 20.74
N LEU A 123 -23.80 -6.53 20.64
CA LEU A 123 -22.87 -6.37 21.75
C LEU A 123 -23.53 -5.68 22.95
N ALA A 124 -23.56 -6.34 24.10
CA ALA A 124 -24.05 -5.78 25.34
C ALA A 124 -22.95 -4.93 26.00
N ILE A 125 -22.76 -3.70 25.49
CA ILE A 125 -21.66 -2.80 25.87
C ILE A 125 -21.53 -2.61 27.39
N ASN A 126 -22.64 -2.59 28.13
CA ASN A 126 -22.68 -2.42 29.59
C ASN A 126 -22.26 -3.69 30.37
N ARG A 127 -22.06 -4.83 29.70
CA ARG A 127 -21.68 -6.11 30.31
C ARG A 127 -20.28 -6.55 29.89
N VAL A 128 -19.60 -5.76 29.07
CA VAL A 128 -18.26 -6.08 28.59
C VAL A 128 -17.30 -6.20 29.78
N ARG A 129 -16.64 -7.33 29.87
CA ARG A 129 -15.58 -7.59 30.86
C ARG A 129 -14.21 -7.35 30.25
N LYS A 130 -13.91 -7.99 29.12
CA LYS A 130 -12.66 -7.87 28.39
C LYS A 130 -12.82 -8.29 26.93
N ILE A 131 -11.85 -7.99 26.12
CA ILE A 131 -11.67 -8.56 24.79
C ILE A 131 -10.72 -9.74 24.91
N ASP A 132 -11.20 -10.93 24.57
CA ASP A 132 -10.37 -12.14 24.67
C ASP A 132 -9.38 -12.25 23.51
N LYS A 133 -9.83 -11.95 22.29
CA LYS A 133 -9.02 -12.14 21.08
C LYS A 133 -9.58 -11.37 19.90
N LEU A 134 -8.70 -11.03 18.96
CA LEU A 134 -9.02 -10.52 17.63
C LEU A 134 -8.73 -11.60 16.58
N LEU A 135 -9.69 -11.89 15.71
CA LEU A 135 -9.54 -12.83 14.60
C LEU A 135 -9.74 -12.08 13.28
N VAL A 136 -8.82 -12.26 12.35
CA VAL A 136 -8.86 -11.60 11.04
C VAL A 136 -9.42 -12.55 10.01
N PHE A 137 -10.35 -12.09 9.19
CA PHE A 137 -10.95 -12.81 8.09
C PHE A 137 -10.93 -11.94 6.85
N ASP A 138 -10.66 -12.52 5.71
CA ASP A 138 -10.71 -11.84 4.43
C ASP A 138 -12.13 -11.84 3.82
N ALA A 139 -12.27 -11.21 2.67
CA ALA A 139 -13.56 -11.08 2.01
C ALA A 139 -14.13 -12.42 1.51
N GLN A 140 -13.29 -13.44 1.30
CA GLN A 140 -13.72 -14.76 0.84
C GLN A 140 -14.36 -15.57 1.96
N ASP A 141 -13.83 -15.41 3.19
CA ASP A 141 -14.33 -16.08 4.38
C ASP A 141 -15.63 -15.47 4.92
N ILE A 142 -16.04 -14.30 4.39
CA ILE A 142 -17.22 -13.57 4.87
C ILE A 142 -18.35 -13.67 3.85
N ASP A 143 -19.39 -14.43 4.21
CA ASP A 143 -20.61 -14.53 3.40
C ASP A 143 -21.59 -13.41 3.77
N ARG A 144 -21.74 -12.46 2.84
CA ARG A 144 -22.74 -11.37 2.94
C ARG A 144 -24.09 -11.70 2.35
N ASN A 145 -24.26 -12.86 1.73
CA ASN A 145 -25.51 -13.24 1.05
C ASN A 145 -26.45 -14.05 1.96
N ASN A 146 -25.91 -14.76 2.93
CA ASN A 146 -26.67 -15.59 3.88
C ASN A 146 -26.86 -14.90 5.23
N VAL A 147 -27.24 -13.62 5.24
CA VAL A 147 -27.27 -12.79 6.44
C VAL A 147 -28.58 -12.05 6.61
N ILE A 148 -28.85 -11.62 7.83
CA ILE A 148 -29.96 -10.74 8.18
C ILE A 148 -29.52 -9.32 7.85
N PHE A 149 -30.39 -8.57 7.17
CA PHE A 149 -30.15 -7.17 6.81
C PHE A 149 -31.02 -6.25 7.64
N TYR A 150 -30.53 -5.03 7.87
CA TYR A 150 -31.38 -3.96 8.39
C TYR A 150 -32.42 -3.56 7.35
N ASP A 151 -33.67 -3.95 7.59
CA ASP A 151 -34.78 -3.73 6.65
C ASP A 151 -35.52 -2.40 6.90
N ASP A 152 -35.32 -1.75 8.05
CA ASP A 152 -35.95 -0.46 8.34
C ASP A 152 -35.28 0.67 7.54
N PRO A 153 -35.97 1.34 6.58
CA PRO A 153 -35.42 2.45 5.80
C PRO A 153 -35.03 3.68 6.66
N ARG A 154 -35.46 3.74 7.91
CA ARG A 154 -35.10 4.82 8.85
C ARG A 154 -33.81 4.54 9.60
N SER A 155 -33.33 3.29 9.58
CA SER A 155 -32.07 2.92 10.20
C SER A 155 -30.89 3.57 9.45
N PRO A 156 -29.89 4.13 10.14
CA PRO A 156 -28.65 4.59 9.53
C PRO A 156 -27.91 3.46 8.78
N HIS A 157 -28.18 2.21 9.14
CA HIS A 157 -27.56 1.00 8.58
C HIS A 157 -28.44 0.32 7.53
N TYR A 158 -29.54 0.96 7.06
CA TYR A 158 -30.47 0.40 6.09
C TYR A 158 -29.77 -0.25 4.90
N GLY A 159 -30.09 -1.50 4.62
CA GLY A 159 -29.52 -2.27 3.53
C GLY A 159 -28.11 -2.79 3.76
N MET A 160 -27.55 -2.61 4.97
CA MET A 160 -26.33 -3.26 5.40
C MET A 160 -26.65 -4.57 6.16
N PRO A 161 -25.75 -5.57 6.13
CA PRO A 161 -25.93 -6.75 6.96
C PRO A 161 -25.88 -6.41 8.46
N GLU A 162 -26.81 -6.94 9.23
CA GLU A 162 -26.83 -6.91 10.68
C GLU A 162 -25.98 -8.05 11.27
N VAL A 163 -26.11 -9.23 10.68
CA VAL A 163 -25.35 -10.43 11.06
C VAL A 163 -24.59 -10.94 9.84
N TYR A 164 -23.35 -11.28 10.03
CA TYR A 164 -22.43 -11.80 8.99
C TYR A 164 -22.16 -13.28 9.22
N GLY A 165 -22.26 -14.09 8.18
CA GLY A 165 -21.76 -15.45 8.17
C GLY A 165 -20.23 -15.45 7.98
N ILE A 166 -19.50 -16.19 8.78
CA ILE A 166 -18.04 -16.30 8.69
C ILE A 166 -17.65 -17.78 8.63
N VAL A 167 -16.76 -18.10 7.70
CA VAL A 167 -16.13 -19.43 7.62
C VAL A 167 -14.85 -19.40 8.44
N GLY A 168 -14.82 -20.15 9.55
CA GLY A 168 -13.64 -20.21 10.41
C GLY A 168 -12.48 -20.99 9.79
N TYR A 169 -11.27 -20.83 10.34
CA TYR A 169 -10.04 -21.50 9.89
C TYR A 169 -10.12 -23.04 9.83
N ASN A 170 -11.06 -23.63 10.52
CA ASN A 170 -11.34 -25.07 10.50
C ASN A 170 -12.44 -25.48 9.51
N GLY A 171 -12.95 -24.54 8.71
CA GLY A 171 -14.05 -24.73 7.78
C GLY A 171 -15.45 -24.73 8.41
N ASN A 172 -15.58 -24.56 9.73
CA ASN A 172 -16.88 -24.41 10.37
C ASN A 172 -17.40 -22.99 10.22
N SER A 173 -18.65 -22.84 9.83
CA SER A 173 -19.29 -21.54 9.74
C SER A 173 -19.92 -21.12 11.06
N PHE A 174 -19.83 -19.83 11.38
CA PHE A 174 -20.50 -19.19 12.51
C PHE A 174 -21.02 -17.82 12.11
N THR A 175 -21.93 -17.27 12.90
CA THR A 175 -22.54 -15.96 12.64
C THR A 175 -22.05 -14.94 13.66
N VAL A 176 -21.86 -13.69 13.20
CA VAL A 176 -21.37 -12.60 14.05
C VAL A 176 -22.18 -11.35 13.77
N HIS A 177 -22.68 -10.71 14.82
CA HIS A 177 -23.35 -9.42 14.71
C HIS A 177 -22.37 -8.30 14.35
N GLU A 178 -22.81 -7.32 13.54
CA GLU A 178 -21.98 -6.22 13.07
C GLU A 178 -21.26 -5.45 14.19
N SER A 179 -21.89 -5.32 15.37
CA SER A 179 -21.32 -4.61 16.50
C SER A 179 -20.02 -5.22 17.03
N ARG A 180 -19.79 -6.52 16.74
CA ARG A 180 -18.59 -7.28 17.13
C ARG A 180 -17.54 -7.36 16.01
N LEU A 181 -17.73 -6.62 14.89
CA LEU A 181 -16.84 -6.63 13.73
C LEU A 181 -16.20 -5.25 13.53
N LEU A 182 -14.91 -5.24 13.20
CA LEU A 182 -14.25 -4.10 12.59
C LEU A 182 -14.14 -4.40 11.10
N LEU A 183 -14.88 -3.64 10.26
CA LEU A 183 -15.05 -3.92 8.84
C LEU A 183 -14.19 -3.01 7.98
N PHE A 184 -13.54 -3.58 6.97
CA PHE A 184 -12.76 -2.90 5.94
C PHE A 184 -13.40 -3.17 4.58
N ASP A 185 -13.76 -2.13 3.86
CA ASP A 185 -14.65 -2.18 2.69
C ASP A 185 -13.94 -2.15 1.33
N GLY A 186 -12.62 -2.23 1.29
CA GLY A 186 -11.84 -2.15 0.06
C GLY A 186 -11.71 -0.74 -0.51
N GLY A 187 -11.39 -0.68 -1.79
CA GLY A 187 -11.35 0.57 -2.56
C GLY A 187 -12.76 1.08 -2.87
N MET A 188 -12.89 2.40 -3.08
CA MET A 188 -14.18 3.01 -3.40
C MET A 188 -14.69 2.52 -4.77
N VAL A 189 -15.92 2.03 -4.79
CA VAL A 189 -16.63 1.62 -6.01
C VAL A 189 -18.05 2.17 -6.00
N SER A 190 -18.66 2.24 -7.20
CA SER A 190 -20.07 2.62 -7.30
C SER A 190 -20.97 1.57 -6.61
N ASN A 191 -22.16 1.99 -6.13
CA ASN A 191 -23.12 1.07 -5.49
C ASN A 191 -23.52 -0.11 -6.39
N ARG A 192 -23.55 0.09 -7.71
CA ARG A 192 -23.81 -0.98 -8.68
C ARG A 192 -22.70 -2.03 -8.64
N LYS A 193 -21.43 -1.58 -8.68
CA LYS A 193 -20.26 -2.47 -8.62
C LYS A 193 -20.20 -3.19 -7.27
N ARG A 194 -20.43 -2.48 -6.17
CA ARG A 194 -20.45 -3.05 -4.80
C ARG A 194 -21.46 -4.22 -4.71
N ARG A 195 -22.67 -4.04 -5.26
CA ARG A 195 -23.66 -5.14 -5.32
C ARG A 195 -23.21 -6.33 -6.16
N GLN A 196 -22.51 -6.10 -7.27
CA GLN A 196 -21.93 -7.17 -8.09
C GLN A 196 -20.77 -7.92 -7.41
N GLN A 197 -20.15 -7.30 -6.42
CA GLN A 197 -19.02 -7.80 -5.67
C GLN A 197 -19.41 -8.26 -4.25
N ASN A 198 -20.63 -8.73 -4.08
CA ASN A 198 -21.14 -9.22 -2.80
C ASN A 198 -20.99 -8.22 -1.65
N GLY A 199 -21.11 -6.92 -1.95
CA GLY A 199 -20.96 -5.84 -0.97
C GLY A 199 -19.53 -5.36 -0.73
N TRP A 200 -18.53 -5.92 -1.38
CA TRP A 200 -17.12 -5.53 -1.22
C TRP A 200 -16.71 -4.42 -2.17
N GLY A 201 -15.59 -3.76 -1.86
CA GLY A 201 -14.98 -2.72 -2.67
C GLY A 201 -14.03 -3.25 -3.75
N ALA A 202 -13.25 -2.36 -4.37
CA ALA A 202 -12.21 -2.72 -5.32
C ALA A 202 -10.98 -3.27 -4.60
N THR A 203 -10.32 -4.22 -5.25
CA THR A 203 -8.95 -4.61 -4.89
C THR A 203 -7.97 -3.59 -5.48
N ILE A 204 -6.75 -3.52 -4.94
CA ILE A 204 -5.72 -2.68 -5.55
C ILE A 204 -5.35 -3.21 -6.94
N PHE A 205 -5.42 -4.51 -7.15
CA PHE A 205 -5.07 -5.14 -8.41
C PHE A 205 -6.04 -4.81 -9.55
N ASP A 206 -7.29 -4.43 -9.27
CA ASP A 206 -8.24 -3.98 -10.31
C ASP A 206 -7.67 -2.80 -11.14
N GLY A 207 -6.79 -1.97 -10.53
CA GLY A 207 -6.16 -0.84 -11.22
C GLY A 207 -4.68 -1.03 -11.58
N VAL A 208 -4.03 -2.05 -11.05
CA VAL A 208 -2.55 -2.16 -11.09
C VAL A 208 -2.07 -3.39 -11.86
N GLN A 209 -2.91 -4.42 -12.07
CA GLN A 209 -2.52 -5.68 -12.69
C GLN A 209 -1.84 -5.51 -14.05
N ASP A 210 -2.35 -4.62 -14.91
CA ASP A 210 -1.78 -4.39 -16.23
C ASP A 210 -0.37 -3.82 -16.15
N PHE A 211 -0.13 -2.91 -15.21
CA PHE A 211 1.19 -2.32 -14.99
C PHE A 211 2.20 -3.35 -14.48
N ILE A 212 1.78 -4.26 -13.58
CA ILE A 212 2.61 -5.38 -13.12
C ILE A 212 2.95 -6.29 -14.29
N GLN A 213 1.96 -6.63 -15.13
CA GLN A 213 2.15 -7.49 -16.30
C GLN A 213 3.08 -6.84 -17.33
N HIS A 214 2.93 -5.55 -17.61
CA HIS A 214 3.82 -4.82 -18.53
C HIS A 214 5.25 -4.77 -18.00
N TYR A 215 5.43 -4.50 -16.71
CA TYR A 215 6.74 -4.53 -16.08
C TYR A 215 7.40 -5.92 -16.19
N ALA A 216 6.69 -6.99 -15.81
CA ALA A 216 7.16 -8.36 -15.90
C ALA A 216 7.50 -8.77 -17.36
N THR A 217 6.67 -8.37 -18.32
CA THR A 217 6.91 -8.59 -19.75
C THR A 217 8.16 -7.85 -20.23
N SER A 218 8.36 -6.60 -19.80
CA SER A 218 9.54 -5.81 -20.16
C SER A 218 10.85 -6.47 -19.68
N LEU A 219 10.86 -7.01 -18.46
CA LEU A 219 11.98 -7.75 -17.91
C LEU A 219 12.23 -9.07 -18.70
N SER A 220 11.15 -9.80 -19.01
CA SER A 220 11.25 -11.04 -19.79
C SER A 220 11.82 -10.78 -21.19
N LEU A 221 11.33 -9.75 -21.87
CA LEU A 221 11.84 -9.36 -23.20
C LEU A 221 13.28 -8.87 -23.12
N SER A 222 13.66 -8.14 -22.06
CA SER A 222 15.03 -7.72 -21.80
C SER A 222 15.95 -8.93 -21.62
N ASN A 223 15.54 -9.91 -20.84
CA ASN A 223 16.28 -11.16 -20.65
C ASN A 223 16.40 -11.95 -21.97
N MET A 224 15.32 -12.07 -22.75
CA MET A 224 15.38 -12.69 -24.07
C MET A 224 16.32 -11.95 -25.02
N ALA A 225 16.34 -10.62 -24.99
CA ALA A 225 17.27 -9.81 -25.79
C ALA A 225 18.73 -10.08 -25.38
N LEU A 226 19.02 -10.20 -24.08
CA LEU A 226 20.33 -10.60 -23.57
C LEU A 226 20.77 -11.95 -24.10
N HIS A 227 19.89 -12.95 -24.09
CA HIS A 227 20.18 -14.27 -24.65
C HIS A 227 20.39 -14.26 -26.18
N ARG A 228 19.79 -13.29 -26.87
CA ARG A 228 19.91 -13.12 -28.32
C ARG A 228 20.99 -12.12 -28.74
N LEU A 229 21.75 -11.57 -27.78
CA LEU A 229 22.80 -10.58 -28.04
C LEU A 229 23.82 -10.97 -29.12
N SER A 230 24.06 -12.24 -29.26
CA SER A 230 24.98 -12.80 -30.28
C SER A 230 24.23 -13.76 -31.19
N GLN A 231 23.31 -13.22 -32.00
CA GLN A 231 22.69 -14.04 -33.02
C GLN A 231 23.71 -14.27 -34.14
N SER A 232 24.18 -15.50 -34.26
CA SER A 232 25.04 -15.90 -35.36
C SER A 232 24.20 -16.13 -36.60
N VAL A 233 24.61 -15.53 -37.68
CA VAL A 233 24.08 -15.79 -39.01
C VAL A 233 25.13 -16.59 -39.77
N VAL A 234 24.81 -17.85 -40.04
CA VAL A 234 25.66 -18.72 -40.88
C VAL A 234 25.09 -18.72 -42.29
N LYS A 235 25.86 -18.24 -43.25
CA LYS A 235 25.47 -18.31 -44.65
C LYS A 235 26.12 -19.55 -45.24
N LEU A 236 25.34 -20.50 -45.68
CA LEU A 236 25.82 -21.72 -46.34
C LEU A 236 25.66 -21.60 -47.84
N ALA A 237 26.72 -21.78 -48.58
CA ALA A 237 26.69 -21.78 -50.04
C ALA A 237 25.80 -22.94 -50.55
N GLY A 238 24.86 -22.66 -51.46
CA GLY A 238 23.98 -23.67 -52.05
C GLY A 238 22.90 -24.23 -51.11
N LEU A 239 22.58 -23.57 -50.01
CA LEU A 239 21.61 -24.03 -49.01
C LEU A 239 20.26 -24.45 -49.65
N SER A 240 19.73 -23.68 -50.60
CA SER A 240 18.47 -23.98 -51.27
C SER A 240 18.54 -25.28 -52.06
N THR A 241 19.68 -25.59 -52.66
CA THR A 241 19.91 -26.84 -53.42
C THR A 241 20.08 -28.02 -52.46
N LEU A 242 20.78 -27.83 -51.35
CA LEU A 242 20.96 -28.86 -50.31
C LEU A 242 19.63 -29.23 -49.64
N LEU A 243 18.77 -28.29 -49.39
CA LEU A 243 17.44 -28.53 -48.78
C LEU A 243 16.40 -29.12 -49.78
N SER A 244 16.75 -29.34 -51.05
CA SER A 244 15.82 -29.92 -52.02
C SER A 244 15.69 -31.43 -51.94
N ASN A 245 16.51 -32.11 -51.15
CA ASN A 245 16.45 -33.55 -50.91
C ASN A 245 16.79 -33.92 -49.46
N ASP A 246 16.29 -35.07 -48.98
CA ASP A 246 16.41 -35.53 -47.60
C ASP A 246 17.88 -35.74 -47.16
N PHE A 247 18.74 -36.12 -48.07
CA PHE A 247 20.16 -36.33 -47.78
C PHE A 247 20.89 -34.99 -47.52
N GLY A 248 20.59 -33.99 -48.33
CA GLY A 248 21.13 -32.64 -48.16
C GLY A 248 20.62 -31.98 -46.89
N GLU A 249 19.34 -32.20 -46.53
CA GLU A 249 18.81 -31.71 -45.26
C GLU A 249 19.56 -32.29 -44.04
N GLN A 250 19.84 -33.59 -44.05
CA GLN A 250 20.64 -34.23 -43.00
C GLN A 250 22.06 -33.69 -42.92
N GLN A 251 22.67 -33.36 -44.06
CA GLN A 251 23.99 -32.76 -44.09
C GLN A 251 23.97 -31.35 -43.47
N VAL A 252 22.99 -30.53 -43.81
CA VAL A 252 22.81 -29.20 -43.24
C VAL A 252 22.57 -29.27 -41.72
N GLN A 253 21.74 -30.18 -41.26
CA GLN A 253 21.50 -30.39 -39.82
C GLN A 253 22.79 -30.78 -39.09
N ARG A 254 23.56 -31.76 -39.58
CA ARG A 254 24.83 -32.16 -38.96
C ARG A 254 25.84 -31.01 -38.94
N ARG A 255 25.90 -30.21 -39.99
CA ARG A 255 26.78 -29.04 -40.07
C ARG A 255 26.40 -27.96 -39.08
N LEU A 256 25.10 -27.64 -38.94
CA LEU A 256 24.60 -26.70 -37.95
C LEU A 256 24.84 -27.20 -36.52
N GLN A 257 24.65 -28.49 -36.25
CA GLN A 257 24.95 -29.09 -34.94
C GLN A 257 26.45 -29.01 -34.61
N ALA A 258 27.34 -29.26 -35.60
CA ALA A 258 28.76 -29.15 -35.41
C ALA A 258 29.21 -27.70 -35.14
N ILE A 259 28.60 -26.73 -35.83
CA ILE A 259 28.81 -25.30 -35.60
C ILE A 259 28.38 -24.90 -34.18
N ASP A 260 27.23 -25.36 -33.75
CA ASP A 260 26.68 -25.05 -32.41
C ASP A 260 27.55 -25.67 -31.30
N MET A 261 28.00 -26.93 -31.47
CA MET A 261 28.94 -27.55 -30.57
C MET A 261 30.30 -26.81 -30.52
N ALA A 262 30.84 -26.41 -31.67
CA ALA A 262 32.10 -25.70 -31.71
C ALA A 262 32.03 -24.34 -31.02
N ARG A 263 30.91 -23.63 -31.12
CA ARG A 263 30.68 -22.37 -30.42
C ARG A 263 30.71 -22.53 -28.91
N HIS A 264 30.13 -23.62 -28.39
CA HIS A 264 30.09 -23.86 -26.95
C HIS A 264 31.40 -24.33 -26.34
N MET A 265 32.23 -25.07 -27.14
CA MET A 265 33.41 -25.73 -26.59
C MET A 265 34.71 -24.96 -26.81
N MET A 266 34.88 -24.18 -27.87
CA MET A 266 36.21 -23.68 -28.27
C MET A 266 36.30 -22.17 -28.56
N ASN A 267 35.24 -21.40 -28.44
CA ASN A 267 35.18 -19.96 -28.81
C ASN A 267 35.74 -19.63 -30.21
N SER A 268 35.95 -20.64 -31.05
CA SER A 268 36.44 -20.51 -32.43
C SER A 268 35.54 -21.33 -33.35
N LEU A 269 35.26 -20.77 -34.52
CA LEU A 269 34.43 -21.38 -35.53
C LEU A 269 35.30 -21.62 -36.80
N ALA A 270 35.36 -22.87 -37.25
CA ALA A 270 35.96 -23.19 -38.54
C ALA A 270 34.86 -23.19 -39.60
N LEU A 271 35.04 -22.35 -40.64
CA LEU A 271 34.12 -22.22 -41.76
C LEU A 271 34.84 -22.65 -43.06
N ASP A 272 34.05 -23.09 -44.05
CA ASP A 272 34.56 -23.29 -45.40
C ASP A 272 34.81 -21.93 -46.07
N SER A 273 35.68 -21.90 -47.09
CA SER A 273 36.07 -20.67 -47.78
C SER A 273 34.90 -19.93 -48.45
N GLU A 274 33.79 -20.62 -48.70
CA GLU A 274 32.58 -20.07 -49.31
C GLU A 274 31.48 -19.73 -48.29
N ASP A 275 31.68 -20.05 -47.00
CA ASP A 275 30.72 -19.76 -45.94
C ASP A 275 31.03 -18.43 -45.27
N GLU A 276 30.00 -17.66 -44.97
CA GLU A 276 30.13 -16.42 -44.21
C GLU A 276 29.49 -16.57 -42.84
N TYR A 277 30.17 -16.08 -41.83
CA TYR A 277 29.65 -15.96 -40.46
C TYR A 277 29.58 -14.49 -40.07
N ASP A 278 28.41 -14.03 -39.74
CA ASP A 278 28.18 -12.66 -39.28
C ASP A 278 27.59 -12.70 -37.87
N LEU A 279 28.15 -11.93 -36.98
CA LEU A 279 27.66 -11.77 -35.60
C LEU A 279 26.94 -10.44 -35.51
N LYS A 280 25.62 -10.50 -35.54
CA LYS A 280 24.78 -9.30 -35.36
C LYS A 280 24.63 -8.99 -33.88
N ASN A 281 25.31 -7.97 -33.43
CA ASN A 281 25.16 -7.46 -32.08
C ASN A 281 23.91 -6.57 -31.98
N LEU A 282 23.00 -6.90 -31.06
CA LEU A 282 21.87 -6.06 -30.70
C LEU A 282 22.35 -4.99 -29.72
N SER A 283 22.04 -3.73 -29.98
CA SER A 283 22.30 -2.67 -29.00
C SER A 283 21.23 -2.72 -27.89
N LEU A 284 21.66 -2.89 -26.65
CA LEU A 284 20.79 -2.90 -25.46
C LEU A 284 20.66 -1.52 -24.81
N ALA A 285 21.31 -0.49 -25.37
CA ALA A 285 21.43 0.82 -24.74
C ALA A 285 20.08 1.48 -24.36
N GLY A 286 18.99 1.16 -25.06
CA GLY A 286 17.66 1.72 -24.77
C GLY A 286 16.80 0.92 -23.79
N ILE A 287 17.18 -0.33 -23.47
CA ILE A 287 16.36 -1.21 -22.64
C ILE A 287 16.18 -0.67 -21.20
N PRO A 288 17.23 -0.22 -20.49
CA PRO A 288 17.07 0.31 -19.14
C PRO A 288 16.08 1.46 -19.05
N ALA A 289 16.12 2.38 -20.01
CA ALA A 289 15.20 3.51 -20.05
C ALA A 289 13.74 3.12 -20.30
N ILE A 290 13.50 2.01 -21.00
CA ILE A 290 12.14 1.47 -21.20
C ILE A 290 11.64 0.81 -19.92
N VAL A 291 12.46 -0.01 -19.27
CA VAL A 291 12.13 -0.67 -18.00
C VAL A 291 11.80 0.38 -16.93
N GLU A 292 12.62 1.43 -16.83
CA GLU A 292 12.40 2.55 -15.91
C GLU A 292 11.04 3.26 -16.12
N LYS A 293 10.61 3.43 -17.38
CA LYS A 293 9.28 4.00 -17.67
C LYS A 293 8.15 3.11 -17.13
N PHE A 294 8.27 1.78 -17.22
CA PHE A 294 7.28 0.87 -16.65
C PHE A 294 7.32 0.86 -15.12
N GLU A 295 8.50 0.98 -14.50
CA GLU A 295 8.64 1.14 -13.06
C GLU A 295 7.96 2.43 -12.59
N ASN A 296 8.21 3.55 -13.25
CA ASN A 296 7.58 4.83 -12.94
C ASN A 296 6.05 4.78 -13.13
N ALA A 297 5.56 4.11 -14.17
CA ALA A 297 4.13 3.92 -14.38
C ALA A 297 3.49 3.07 -13.26
N LEU A 298 4.19 2.02 -12.79
CA LEU A 298 3.74 1.19 -11.68
C LEU A 298 3.74 1.98 -10.36
N CYS A 299 4.76 2.80 -10.09
CA CYS A 299 4.79 3.71 -8.95
C CYS A 299 3.61 4.69 -8.97
N ALA A 300 3.33 5.28 -10.12
CA ALA A 300 2.20 6.20 -10.28
C ALA A 300 0.84 5.52 -10.07
N ALA A 301 0.69 4.25 -10.49
CA ALA A 301 -0.54 3.48 -10.32
C ALA A 301 -0.77 3.01 -8.88
N THR A 302 0.30 2.86 -8.10
CA THR A 302 0.24 2.35 -6.71
C THR A 302 0.32 3.44 -5.65
N ASP A 303 0.67 4.67 -6.01
CA ASP A 303 1.07 5.76 -5.11
C ASP A 303 2.28 5.38 -4.19
N ILE A 304 3.06 4.37 -4.59
CA ILE A 304 4.26 3.93 -3.85
C ILE A 304 5.50 4.38 -4.62
N PRO A 305 6.38 5.21 -4.04
CA PRO A 305 7.57 5.69 -4.73
C PRO A 305 8.57 4.58 -5.03
N ALA A 306 9.39 4.77 -6.07
CA ALA A 306 10.39 3.80 -6.52
C ALA A 306 11.42 3.45 -5.42
N THR A 307 11.72 4.39 -4.54
CA THR A 307 12.58 4.21 -3.37
C THR A 307 12.06 3.12 -2.43
N ILE A 308 10.73 3.07 -2.23
CA ILE A 308 10.07 2.06 -1.40
C ILE A 308 9.81 0.80 -2.23
N LEU A 309 9.21 0.92 -3.41
CA LEU A 309 8.75 -0.23 -4.19
C LEU A 309 9.92 -1.07 -4.72
N PHE A 310 10.95 -0.42 -5.27
CA PHE A 310 12.10 -1.09 -5.90
C PHE A 310 13.41 -0.99 -5.09
N GLY A 311 13.44 -0.21 -4.00
CA GLY A 311 14.64 -0.01 -3.20
C GLY A 311 15.72 0.82 -3.91
N ARG A 312 15.33 1.66 -4.88
CA ARG A 312 16.25 2.54 -5.61
C ARG A 312 16.61 3.76 -4.78
N SER A 313 17.84 4.22 -4.90
CA SER A 313 18.19 5.55 -4.41
C SER A 313 17.50 6.62 -5.26
N PRO A 314 17.08 7.76 -4.66
CA PRO A 314 16.52 8.87 -5.42
C PRO A 314 17.51 9.34 -6.50
N GLU A 315 17.03 9.51 -7.73
CA GLU A 315 17.86 9.97 -8.84
C GLU A 315 17.88 11.52 -8.90
N GLY A 316 19.08 12.09 -9.12
CA GLY A 316 19.28 13.53 -9.31
C GLY A 316 20.26 14.16 -8.34
N GLN A 317 21.00 15.19 -8.81
CA GLN A 317 22.09 15.84 -8.05
C GLN A 317 21.66 16.49 -6.72
N ASN A 318 20.35 16.71 -6.50
CA ASN A 318 19.79 17.30 -5.28
C ASN A 318 18.55 16.54 -4.75
N SER A 319 18.27 15.32 -5.24
CA SER A 319 17.09 14.60 -4.77
C SER A 319 17.41 13.86 -3.47
N THR A 320 16.96 14.41 -2.36
CA THR A 320 17.01 13.75 -1.05
C THR A 320 15.95 12.65 -0.94
N GLY A 321 15.09 12.49 -1.96
CA GLY A 321 13.89 11.63 -1.89
C GLY A 321 12.83 12.14 -0.92
N HIS A 322 13.04 13.30 -0.29
CA HIS A 322 12.17 13.86 0.73
C HIS A 322 10.72 14.01 0.24
N SER A 323 10.53 14.60 -0.96
CA SER A 323 9.20 14.77 -1.55
C SER A 323 8.49 13.44 -1.84
N ASP A 324 9.23 12.40 -2.22
CA ASP A 324 8.68 11.07 -2.50
C ASP A 324 8.18 10.40 -1.22
N PHE A 325 8.98 10.51 -0.14
CA PHE A 325 8.58 10.00 1.17
C PHE A 325 7.42 10.81 1.75
N GLU A 326 7.43 12.14 1.62
CA GLU A 326 6.33 13.00 2.06
C GLU A 326 5.01 12.62 1.37
N ASN A 327 5.01 12.47 0.05
CA ASN A 327 3.84 12.04 -0.70
C ASN A 327 3.35 10.65 -0.26
N TYR A 328 4.28 9.72 -0.03
CA TYR A 328 3.95 8.38 0.45
C TYR A 328 3.32 8.42 1.84
N TYR A 329 3.92 9.13 2.80
CA TYR A 329 3.37 9.23 4.14
C TYR A 329 2.04 10.00 4.19
N ASN A 330 1.85 10.97 3.30
CA ASN A 330 0.54 11.61 3.12
C ASN A 330 -0.51 10.61 2.60
N MET A 331 -0.14 9.68 1.73
CA MET A 331 -1.03 8.59 1.29
C MET A 331 -1.34 7.64 2.46
N ILE A 332 -0.33 7.24 3.25
CA ILE A 332 -0.53 6.41 4.45
C ILE A 332 -1.43 7.14 5.46
N GLY A 333 -1.22 8.44 5.70
CA GLY A 333 -2.08 9.26 6.57
C GLY A 333 -3.55 9.24 6.13
N ARG A 334 -3.82 9.24 4.83
CA ARG A 334 -5.20 9.07 4.31
C ARG A 334 -5.77 7.68 4.65
N ILE A 335 -4.96 6.62 4.58
CA ILE A 335 -5.38 5.27 4.98
C ILE A 335 -5.68 5.24 6.49
N GLN A 336 -4.81 5.81 7.31
CA GLN A 336 -5.02 5.92 8.76
C GLN A 336 -6.33 6.63 9.08
N GLN A 337 -6.60 7.79 8.48
CA GLN A 337 -7.80 8.57 8.76
C GLN A 337 -9.09 7.91 8.26
N ARG A 338 -9.06 7.28 7.08
CA ARG A 338 -10.28 6.75 6.44
C ARG A 338 -10.60 5.33 6.85
N LYS A 339 -9.58 4.48 7.06
CA LYS A 339 -9.76 3.04 7.31
C LYS A 339 -9.44 2.64 8.75
N VAL A 340 -8.34 3.13 9.31
CA VAL A 340 -7.88 2.72 10.64
C VAL A 340 -8.68 3.44 11.74
N ARG A 341 -8.76 4.76 11.66
CA ARG A 341 -9.40 5.58 12.71
C ARG A 341 -10.84 5.17 13.07
N PRO A 342 -11.76 4.93 12.10
CA PRO A 342 -13.12 4.51 12.44
C PRO A 342 -13.16 3.18 13.21
N GLN A 343 -12.29 2.25 12.85
CA GLN A 343 -12.21 0.95 13.53
C GLN A 343 -11.60 1.09 14.93
N LEU A 344 -10.60 1.96 15.10
CA LEU A 344 -10.06 2.29 16.41
C LEU A 344 -11.10 2.93 17.33
N VAL A 345 -11.91 3.86 16.84
CA VAL A 345 -12.99 4.47 17.63
C VAL A 345 -13.96 3.40 18.13
N LYS A 346 -14.37 2.48 17.25
CA LYS A 346 -15.25 1.37 17.63
C LYS A 346 -14.61 0.47 18.68
N LEU A 347 -13.35 0.07 18.47
CA LEU A 347 -12.60 -0.77 19.39
C LEU A 347 -12.39 -0.07 20.75
N LEU A 348 -11.99 1.19 20.75
CA LEU A 348 -11.77 1.97 21.98
C LEU A 348 -13.07 2.15 22.79
N THR A 349 -14.22 2.22 22.11
CA THR A 349 -15.52 2.23 22.81
C THR A 349 -15.72 0.92 23.60
N VAL A 350 -15.32 -0.22 23.04
CA VAL A 350 -15.38 -1.52 23.73
C VAL A 350 -14.36 -1.59 24.86
N VAL A 351 -13.12 -1.16 24.61
CA VAL A 351 -12.05 -1.11 25.63
C VAL A 351 -12.44 -0.23 26.81
N ASN A 352 -13.01 0.94 26.56
CA ASN A 352 -13.48 1.86 27.60
C ASN A 352 -14.65 1.29 28.45
N ALA A 353 -15.48 0.44 27.82
CA ALA A 353 -16.59 -0.22 28.53
C ALA A 353 -16.15 -1.46 29.32
N ALA A 354 -14.97 -1.99 29.05
CA ALA A 354 -14.49 -3.25 29.61
C ALA A 354 -14.10 -3.09 31.09
N SER A 355 -14.83 -3.77 31.98
CA SER A 355 -14.67 -3.65 33.44
C SER A 355 -13.30 -4.07 33.96
N ASP A 356 -12.66 -5.06 33.31
CA ASP A 356 -11.39 -5.63 33.73
C ASP A 356 -10.21 -4.69 33.48
N TYR A 357 -10.30 -3.83 32.46
CA TYR A 357 -9.23 -2.88 32.13
C TYR A 357 -9.21 -1.65 33.03
N LYS A 358 -10.35 -1.29 33.65
CA LYS A 358 -10.49 -0.11 34.54
C LYS A 358 -10.02 1.20 33.89
N ILE A 359 -10.26 1.31 32.57
CA ILE A 359 -9.90 2.47 31.75
C ILE A 359 -11.07 3.44 31.75
N SER A 360 -10.79 4.74 31.85
CA SER A 360 -11.79 5.81 31.75
C SER A 360 -11.32 6.84 30.74
N LEU A 361 -11.87 6.79 29.52
CA LEU A 361 -11.58 7.76 28.49
C LEU A 361 -12.54 8.96 28.59
N PRO A 362 -12.06 10.20 28.39
CA PRO A 362 -12.88 11.38 28.30
C PRO A 362 -13.92 11.25 27.19
N ALA A 363 -15.09 11.92 27.35
CA ALA A 363 -16.15 11.86 26.35
C ALA A 363 -15.74 12.39 24.95
N ASN A 364 -14.81 13.36 24.93
CA ASN A 364 -14.34 14.02 23.71
C ASN A 364 -12.87 13.70 23.38
N TYR A 365 -12.43 12.47 23.65
CA TYR A 365 -11.07 12.07 23.28
C TYR A 365 -10.84 12.12 21.78
N THR A 366 -9.63 12.41 21.39
CA THR A 366 -9.17 12.39 20.01
C THR A 366 -8.06 11.35 19.83
N ILE A 367 -8.04 10.71 18.67
CA ILE A 367 -6.96 9.78 18.28
C ILE A 367 -6.00 10.54 17.40
N GLU A 368 -4.75 10.63 17.80
CA GLU A 368 -3.68 11.21 17.02
C GLU A 368 -2.67 10.13 16.64
N PHE A 369 -2.44 9.95 15.35
CA PHE A 369 -1.41 9.01 14.88
C PHE A 369 -0.03 9.61 15.06
N ASN A 370 0.91 8.81 15.55
CA ASN A 370 2.29 9.24 15.68
C ASN A 370 2.89 9.52 14.30
N PRO A 371 3.82 10.49 14.19
CA PRO A 371 4.47 10.81 12.94
C PRO A 371 5.12 9.59 12.29
N LEU A 372 4.84 9.36 11.02
CA LEU A 372 5.43 8.28 10.22
C LEU A 372 6.87 8.59 9.81
N TRP A 373 7.17 9.88 9.67
CA TRP A 373 8.49 10.38 9.34
C TRP A 373 9.21 10.82 10.62
N ASN A 374 10.33 10.17 10.90
CA ASN A 374 11.27 10.66 11.90
C ASN A 374 12.30 11.53 11.20
N LEU A 375 12.25 12.83 11.47
CA LEU A 375 13.32 13.74 11.06
C LEU A 375 14.66 13.22 11.55
N SER A 376 15.70 13.28 10.74
CA SER A 376 17.06 13.00 11.18
C SER A 376 17.44 14.00 12.29
N ASP A 377 18.41 13.65 13.13
CA ASP A 377 18.84 14.53 14.21
C ASP A 377 19.32 15.90 13.69
N LYS A 378 19.86 15.92 12.46
CA LYS A 378 20.23 17.15 11.76
C LYS A 378 18.99 18.00 11.39
N GLU A 379 17.98 17.37 10.80
CA GLU A 379 16.73 18.06 10.42
C GLU A 379 15.95 18.54 11.65
N LYS A 380 15.99 17.79 12.76
CA LYS A 380 15.41 18.24 14.04
C LYS A 380 16.14 19.49 14.53
N ALA A 381 17.48 19.46 14.54
CA ALA A 381 18.29 20.61 14.96
C ALA A 381 18.09 21.83 14.05
N GLU A 382 17.93 21.62 12.73
CA GLU A 382 17.62 22.69 11.78
C GLU A 382 16.21 23.27 12.02
N THR A 383 15.22 22.41 12.27
CA THR A 383 13.85 22.83 12.60
C THR A 383 13.79 23.59 13.91
N GLU A 384 14.49 23.10 14.96
CA GLU A 384 14.59 23.77 16.24
C GLU A 384 15.31 25.14 16.11
N ASN A 385 16.34 25.21 15.29
CA ASN A 385 17.04 26.46 15.02
C ASN A 385 16.14 27.48 14.30
N ILE A 386 15.38 27.03 13.26
CA ILE A 386 14.42 27.87 12.58
C ILE A 386 13.30 28.34 13.53
N ALA A 387 12.80 27.43 14.39
CA ALA A 387 11.80 27.78 15.41
C ALA A 387 12.37 28.76 16.45
N ALA A 388 13.64 28.61 16.87
CA ALA A 388 14.31 29.53 17.77
C ALA A 388 14.49 30.92 17.12
N GLN A 389 14.87 30.98 15.84
CA GLN A 389 14.98 32.23 15.09
C GLN A 389 13.62 32.92 14.92
N ALA A 390 12.55 32.15 14.63
CA ALA A 390 11.20 32.70 14.57
C ALA A 390 10.78 33.33 15.90
N ARG A 391 11.04 32.64 17.02
CA ARG A 391 10.78 33.20 18.38
C ARG A 391 11.59 34.45 18.69
N GLU A 392 12.84 34.53 18.25
CA GLU A 392 13.67 35.71 18.37
C GLU A 392 13.11 36.90 17.58
N HIS A 393 12.63 36.64 16.35
CA HIS A 393 11.93 37.65 15.53
C HIS A 393 10.64 38.12 16.20
N ASP A 394 9.83 37.20 16.73
CA ASP A 394 8.58 37.53 17.43
C ASP A 394 8.85 38.34 18.71
N ALA A 395 9.86 37.97 19.49
CA ALA A 395 10.28 38.71 20.66
C ALA A 395 10.78 40.13 20.32
N THR A 396 11.51 40.27 19.22
CA THR A 396 11.98 41.56 18.72
C THR A 396 10.82 42.45 18.24
N ALA A 397 9.85 41.84 17.53
CA ALA A 397 8.63 42.51 17.10
C ALA A 397 7.79 42.96 18.31
N ALA A 398 7.58 42.08 19.30
CA ALA A 398 6.85 42.37 20.52
C ALA A 398 7.49 43.52 21.31
N ARG A 399 8.85 43.55 21.41
CA ARG A 399 9.58 44.66 22.01
C ARG A 399 9.38 45.98 21.26
N THR A 400 9.43 45.94 19.94
CA THR A 400 9.21 47.14 19.11
C THR A 400 7.79 47.71 19.27
N TYR A 401 6.77 46.82 19.33
CA TYR A 401 5.39 47.24 19.59
C TYR A 401 5.18 47.78 21.01
N HIS A 402 5.87 47.23 22.00
CA HIS A 402 5.87 47.77 23.35
C HIS A 402 6.51 49.14 23.42
N ASP A 403 7.68 49.33 22.79
CA ASP A 403 8.42 50.61 22.76
C ASP A 403 7.63 51.71 22.02
N LEU A 404 6.80 51.33 21.04
CA LEU A 404 5.87 52.24 20.34
C LEU A 404 4.59 52.53 21.14
N GLY A 405 4.38 51.89 22.29
CA GLY A 405 3.13 51.97 23.08
C GLY A 405 1.92 51.31 22.42
N ALA A 406 2.13 50.44 21.46
CA ALA A 406 1.09 49.72 20.75
C ALA A 406 0.61 48.46 21.48
N LEU A 407 1.46 47.84 22.32
CA LEU A 407 1.15 46.69 23.16
C LEU A 407 1.64 46.94 24.57
N ASP A 408 0.85 46.51 25.55
CA ASP A 408 1.26 46.49 26.97
C ASP A 408 1.98 45.21 27.34
N ALA A 409 2.78 45.26 28.40
CA ALA A 409 3.53 44.08 28.89
C ALA A 409 2.60 42.90 29.29
N LEU A 410 1.39 43.21 29.76
CA LEU A 410 0.39 42.17 30.10
C LEU A 410 -0.19 41.49 28.83
N GLU A 411 -0.43 42.26 27.79
CA GLU A 411 -0.94 41.71 26.51
C GLU A 411 0.11 40.80 25.86
N ILE A 412 1.39 41.13 25.93
CA ILE A 412 2.49 40.29 25.48
C ILE A 412 2.57 38.99 26.30
N ARG A 413 2.42 39.09 27.61
CA ARG A 413 2.39 37.91 28.49
C ARG A 413 1.18 37.00 28.20
N ASP A 414 0.01 37.56 28.03
CA ASP A 414 -1.19 36.81 27.69
C ASP A 414 -1.03 36.07 26.33
N LYS A 415 -0.39 36.71 25.36
CA LYS A 415 -0.07 36.07 24.09
C LYS A 415 0.92 34.91 24.25
N LEU A 416 2.00 35.09 25.00
CA LEU A 416 3.00 34.06 25.28
C LEU A 416 2.41 32.86 26.04
N ASP A 417 1.43 33.08 26.91
CA ASP A 417 0.67 32.05 27.61
C ASP A 417 -0.27 31.29 26.67
N THR A 418 -0.93 32.03 25.76
CA THR A 418 -1.82 31.43 24.75
C THR A 418 -1.06 30.59 23.72
N ASP A 419 0.14 31.02 23.35
CA ASP A 419 1.00 30.30 22.40
C ASP A 419 1.79 29.15 23.07
N ASP A 420 1.58 28.89 24.37
CA ASP A 420 2.18 27.81 25.20
C ASP A 420 3.72 27.72 25.09
N VAL A 421 4.35 28.89 24.84
CA VAL A 421 5.82 28.98 24.67
C VAL A 421 6.56 28.87 25.99
N TYR A 422 5.95 29.41 27.06
CA TYR A 422 6.52 29.41 28.41
C TYR A 422 5.44 29.24 29.48
N THR A 423 5.72 28.46 30.51
CA THR A 423 4.87 28.41 31.71
C THR A 423 5.06 29.71 32.51
N LEU A 424 4.10 30.60 32.42
CA LEU A 424 4.21 31.94 33.06
C LEU A 424 3.70 31.92 34.50
N ASP A 425 4.49 32.54 35.39
CA ASP A 425 4.02 32.76 36.77
C ASP A 425 3.08 33.97 36.84
N ARG A 426 1.76 33.68 36.95
CA ARG A 426 0.69 34.67 37.04
C ARG A 426 0.77 35.54 38.32
N SER A 427 1.57 35.18 39.32
CA SER A 427 1.77 36.02 40.51
C SER A 427 2.48 37.33 40.22
N LEU A 428 3.27 37.35 39.12
CA LEU A 428 4.04 38.54 38.70
C LEU A 428 3.14 39.59 38.00
N ASP A 429 1.93 39.24 37.57
CA ASP A 429 1.01 40.17 36.89
C ASP A 429 0.59 41.32 37.83
N LYS A 430 0.54 41.08 39.16
CA LYS A 430 0.22 42.09 40.18
C LYS A 430 1.34 43.08 40.37
N ILE A 431 2.60 42.68 40.16
CA ILE A 431 3.78 43.53 40.36
C ILE A 431 3.93 44.50 39.18
N ILE A 432 3.59 44.07 37.98
CA ILE A 432 3.69 44.90 36.77
C ILE A 432 2.66 46.05 36.79
N ASN A 433 1.49 45.83 37.42
CA ASN A 433 0.41 46.82 37.51
C ASN A 433 0.55 47.75 38.73
N THR A 434 1.57 47.66 39.55
CA THR A 434 1.75 48.56 40.68
C THR A 434 2.50 49.80 40.17
N PRO A 435 1.86 51.01 40.20
CA PRO A 435 2.55 52.22 39.79
C PRO A 435 3.77 52.46 40.67
N PRO A 436 4.88 53.02 40.15
CA PRO A 436 6.05 53.34 40.98
C PRO A 436 5.61 54.20 42.14
N ALA A 437 6.07 53.85 43.35
CA ALA A 437 5.79 54.71 44.54
C ALA A 437 6.37 56.09 44.25
N ASP A 438 5.51 57.13 44.32
CA ASP A 438 5.94 58.53 44.26
C ASP A 438 6.86 58.81 45.43
N ASP A 439 8.18 59.05 45.15
CA ASP A 439 9.14 59.60 46.10
C ASP A 439 9.01 61.09 46.25
#